data_24e2f6c68d0370a6c65e7cd495608701
#
_entry.id   24e2f6c68d0370a6c65e7cd495608701
#
_cell.length_a   1.000
_cell.length_b   1.000
_cell.length_c   1.000
_cell.angle_alpha   90.00
_cell.angle_beta   90.00
_cell.angle_gamma   90.00
#
_symmetry.space_group_name_H-M   'P 1'
#
loop_
_entity.id
_entity.type
_entity.pdbx_description
1 polymer ?
#
loop_
_entity_poly.entity_id
_entity_poly.type
_entity_poly.pdbx_seq_one_letter_code
_entity_poly.pdbx_strand_id
1 'polypeptide(L)'
;ADCIQWVEGVSMEKTAELINHPEVAVVLATGGAAMVKAAYSTGKPALGVGPGNVPAYIEKTANIKRAVNDIIVSKTFDNGMICASEQAAIVDSEIYDEVKKEFQLHNVYFAKPEEIQQLEDVVMNDAKTGVRPNVVGMHARKIAELAGLNVPANTKMLVAELPGVGAEYPMSREKLSPVLAMMKSDSTEHGIQLCKQMLDLGGLGHSAALHTRRNDLIERFGKEMKACRVLINSPSSQAGIGDLYNNNIASLTLGCGSYGRNSVSHNVSALDLLNVKTVAKRRNNMQWIKLPEKVYFEENSVRYLRDMKDVERVFIVCDDGMVKFGYVDVVIEQLKQRNNKVSYAIFSDVEPNPTTNTVNRGTEKMRDFQPDTIIAIGGGSPMDAAKAMWLFYEHPESDFFGAKQKYLDIRKRTYKIKDMEKAKLVCIPTTSGTGSEVTPFAVITDSETHIKYPLADYALTPDIAIVDPQFVYSVPKSVTADTGMDVLTHAIESFVSVLANDYTKGLSLQAIKLVFENLRNSYNYGDQ
;
A
#
# COMPACT_ATOMS: atom_id res chain seq x y z
N ALA A 1 17.96 3.11 40.38
CA ALA A 1 16.79 2.70 41.16
C ALA A 1 15.58 3.62 40.93
N ASP A 2 15.78 4.85 40.47
CA ASP A 2 14.74 5.89 40.43
C ASP A 2 14.05 6.07 39.05
N CYS A 3 14.21 5.08 38.18
CA CYS A 3 13.64 5.15 36.81
C CYS A 3 12.12 4.86 36.79
N ILE A 4 11.57 4.22 37.83
CA ILE A 4 10.14 3.93 37.96
C ILE A 4 9.67 4.47 39.30
N GLN A 5 8.68 5.34 39.26
CA GLN A 5 8.11 5.97 40.44
C GLN A 5 6.58 5.85 40.40
N TRP A 6 5.93 6.01 41.55
CA TRP A 6 4.48 6.05 41.65
C TRP A 6 4.02 7.18 42.58
N VAL A 7 2.81 7.62 42.38
CA VAL A 7 2.19 8.66 43.21
C VAL A 7 1.45 7.98 44.37
N GLU A 8 1.82 8.31 45.60
CA GLU A 8 1.13 7.83 46.79
C GLU A 8 -0.26 8.46 46.97
N GLY A 9 -1.25 7.61 47.17
CA GLY A 9 -2.64 8.01 47.32
C GLY A 9 -3.31 8.42 45.99
N VAL A 10 -4.31 7.66 45.59
CA VAL A 10 -5.02 7.88 44.32
C VAL A 10 -6.04 9.00 44.48
N SER A 11 -5.92 10.06 43.63
CA SER A 11 -6.98 11.07 43.50
C SER A 11 -6.97 11.68 42.11
N MET A 12 -8.08 12.25 41.67
CA MET A 12 -8.20 12.95 40.38
C MET A 12 -7.31 14.20 40.34
N GLU A 13 -7.14 14.88 41.47
CA GLU A 13 -6.32 16.09 41.60
C GLU A 13 -4.83 15.74 41.35
N LYS A 14 -4.33 14.72 42.05
CA LYS A 14 -2.93 14.25 41.85
C LYS A 14 -2.67 13.75 40.45
N THR A 15 -3.65 13.06 39.86
CA THR A 15 -3.55 12.62 38.45
C THR A 15 -3.48 13.85 37.52
N ALA A 16 -4.31 14.84 37.72
CA ALA A 16 -4.31 16.06 36.92
C ALA A 16 -3.00 16.86 37.11
N GLU A 17 -2.47 16.93 38.32
CA GLU A 17 -1.17 17.57 38.62
C GLU A 17 -0.05 16.85 37.89
N LEU A 18 0.01 15.51 37.97
CA LEU A 18 1.03 14.71 37.32
C LEU A 18 1.05 14.88 35.81
N ILE A 19 -0.11 14.71 35.13
CA ILE A 19 -0.17 14.80 33.67
C ILE A 19 0.13 16.19 33.14
N ASN A 20 -0.11 17.24 33.93
CA ASN A 20 0.20 18.62 33.58
C ASN A 20 1.60 19.08 34.00
N HIS A 21 2.33 18.30 34.82
CA HIS A 21 3.62 18.68 35.35
C HIS A 21 4.65 19.01 34.22
N PRO A 22 5.39 20.12 34.27
CA PRO A 22 6.29 20.55 33.19
C PRO A 22 7.31 19.51 32.76
N GLU A 23 7.80 18.70 33.67
CA GLU A 23 8.81 17.66 33.39
C GLU A 23 8.22 16.38 32.75
N VAL A 24 6.91 16.24 32.68
CA VAL A 24 6.29 15.13 31.95
C VAL A 24 6.34 15.42 30.46
N ALA A 25 7.16 14.68 29.73
CA ALA A 25 7.37 14.86 28.29
C ALA A 25 6.30 14.16 27.43
N VAL A 26 5.77 13.03 27.88
CA VAL A 26 4.73 12.26 27.19
C VAL A 26 3.79 11.63 28.19
N VAL A 27 2.50 11.57 27.85
CA VAL A 27 1.47 10.95 28.69
C VAL A 27 0.98 9.65 28.03
N LEU A 28 1.14 8.53 28.73
CA LEU A 28 0.55 7.25 28.33
C LEU A 28 -0.69 7.00 29.18
N ALA A 29 -1.88 7.08 28.57
CA ALA A 29 -3.16 7.01 29.25
C ALA A 29 -4.02 5.85 28.73
N THR A 30 -4.22 4.85 29.57
CA THR A 30 -5.15 3.75 29.30
C THR A 30 -6.31 3.83 30.29
N GLY A 31 -7.55 4.01 29.80
CA GLY A 31 -8.69 4.16 30.68
C GLY A 31 -9.95 4.66 29.98
N GLY A 32 -10.94 5.10 30.77
CA GLY A 32 -12.20 5.62 30.25
C GLY A 32 -12.03 6.92 29.44
N ALA A 33 -13.04 7.26 28.64
CA ALA A 33 -13.01 8.40 27.72
C ALA A 33 -12.63 9.74 28.39
N ALA A 34 -13.02 9.95 29.64
CA ALA A 34 -12.67 11.16 30.39
C ALA A 34 -11.17 11.27 30.66
N MET A 35 -10.51 10.17 31.03
CA MET A 35 -9.07 10.11 31.28
C MET A 35 -8.29 10.37 30.00
N VAL A 36 -8.67 9.72 28.91
CA VAL A 36 -8.06 9.91 27.59
C VAL A 36 -8.21 11.35 27.12
N LYS A 37 -9.39 11.94 27.28
CA LYS A 37 -9.63 13.35 26.97
C LYS A 37 -8.74 14.28 27.83
N ALA A 38 -8.61 14.01 29.12
CA ALA A 38 -7.74 14.80 30.01
C ALA A 38 -6.27 14.73 29.53
N ALA A 39 -5.77 13.55 29.19
CA ALA A 39 -4.40 13.37 28.66
C ALA A 39 -4.15 14.19 27.39
N TYR A 40 -5.04 14.12 26.41
CA TYR A 40 -4.93 14.90 25.16
C TYR A 40 -5.12 16.41 25.37
N SER A 41 -5.81 16.82 26.43
CA SER A 41 -6.05 18.25 26.73
C SER A 41 -4.85 18.95 27.38
N THR A 42 -3.80 18.22 27.76
CA THR A 42 -2.58 18.80 28.37
C THR A 42 -1.72 19.59 27.39
N GLY A 43 -1.97 19.46 26.08
CA GLY A 43 -1.10 20.02 25.04
C GLY A 43 0.25 19.30 24.87
N LYS A 44 0.48 18.23 25.60
CA LYS A 44 1.67 17.37 25.49
C LYS A 44 1.42 16.21 24.53
N PRO A 45 2.48 15.59 23.96
CA PRO A 45 2.36 14.30 23.30
C PRO A 45 1.66 13.29 24.24
N ALA A 46 0.60 12.67 23.76
CA ALA A 46 -0.15 11.70 24.53
C ALA A 46 -0.50 10.47 23.68
N LEU A 47 -0.37 9.30 24.29
CA LEU A 47 -0.75 7.99 23.75
C LEU A 47 -1.94 7.50 24.57
N GLY A 48 -3.15 7.87 24.14
CA GLY A 48 -4.37 7.58 24.86
C GLY A 48 -5.12 6.41 24.23
N VAL A 49 -5.68 5.54 25.07
CA VAL A 49 -6.52 4.42 24.65
C VAL A 49 -7.84 4.45 25.39
N GLY A 50 -8.93 4.52 24.62
CA GLY A 50 -10.29 4.57 25.12
C GLY A 50 -10.92 3.19 25.41
N PRO A 51 -12.21 3.17 25.81
CA PRO A 51 -12.95 1.94 26.09
C PRO A 51 -13.11 1.09 24.83
N GLY A 52 -13.26 -0.23 25.03
CA GLY A 52 -13.59 -1.18 24.00
C GLY A 52 -15.02 -1.69 24.11
N ASN A 53 -15.70 -1.94 23.00
CA ASN A 53 -16.98 -2.65 22.95
C ASN A 53 -16.92 -3.73 21.87
N VAL A 54 -16.16 -4.77 22.15
CA VAL A 54 -15.72 -5.77 21.17
C VAL A 54 -16.86 -6.71 20.77
N PRO A 55 -17.33 -6.71 19.51
CA PRO A 55 -18.21 -7.73 18.99
C PRO A 55 -17.39 -8.99 18.63
N ALA A 56 -17.94 -10.17 18.89
CA ALA A 56 -17.44 -11.45 18.39
C ALA A 56 -18.49 -12.10 17.49
N TYR A 57 -18.24 -12.14 16.20
CA TYR A 57 -19.15 -12.76 15.26
C TYR A 57 -18.78 -14.23 15.04
N ILE A 58 -19.70 -15.15 15.35
CA ILE A 58 -19.59 -16.60 15.12
C ILE A 58 -20.43 -16.93 13.89
N GLU A 59 -19.79 -17.00 12.73
CA GLU A 59 -20.40 -17.32 11.45
C GLU A 59 -20.59 -18.84 11.34
N LYS A 60 -21.62 -19.28 10.63
CA LYS A 60 -22.07 -20.66 10.54
C LYS A 60 -21.01 -21.70 10.17
N THR A 61 -19.94 -21.31 9.48
CA THR A 61 -18.83 -22.22 9.15
C THR A 61 -17.79 -22.33 10.26
N ALA A 62 -17.94 -21.61 11.35
CA ALA A 62 -17.01 -21.60 12.46
C ALA A 62 -16.84 -23.00 13.09
N ASN A 63 -15.68 -23.24 13.69
CA ASN A 63 -15.52 -24.36 14.60
C ASN A 63 -16.13 -23.95 15.97
N ILE A 64 -17.36 -24.39 16.22
CA ILE A 64 -18.16 -23.98 17.39
C ILE A 64 -17.41 -24.22 18.70
N LYS A 65 -16.83 -25.42 18.91
CA LYS A 65 -16.11 -25.76 20.14
C LYS A 65 -14.94 -24.83 20.38
N ARG A 66 -14.19 -24.52 19.31
CA ARG A 66 -13.06 -23.59 19.40
C ARG A 66 -13.53 -22.16 19.66
N ALA A 67 -14.52 -21.68 18.91
CA ALA A 67 -15.06 -20.32 19.07
C ALA A 67 -15.58 -20.07 20.50
N VAL A 68 -16.35 -21.01 21.05
CA VAL A 68 -16.87 -20.95 22.42
C VAL A 68 -15.74 -20.97 23.44
N ASN A 69 -14.77 -21.90 23.29
CA ASN A 69 -13.62 -21.94 24.17
C ASN A 69 -12.80 -20.65 24.15
N ASP A 70 -12.54 -20.12 22.95
CA ASP A 70 -11.78 -18.87 22.77
C ASP A 70 -12.48 -17.69 23.47
N ILE A 71 -13.79 -17.56 23.33
CA ILE A 71 -14.57 -16.52 24.00
C ILE A 71 -14.57 -16.70 25.52
N ILE A 72 -14.72 -17.94 26.03
CA ILE A 72 -14.68 -18.19 27.48
C ILE A 72 -13.30 -17.85 28.04
N VAL A 73 -12.22 -18.34 27.42
CA VAL A 73 -10.85 -18.05 27.83
C VAL A 73 -10.59 -16.54 27.83
N SER A 74 -11.02 -15.85 26.80
CA SER A 74 -10.87 -14.40 26.67
C SER A 74 -11.67 -13.63 27.73
N LYS A 75 -12.95 -13.98 27.91
CA LYS A 75 -13.87 -13.24 28.80
C LYS A 75 -13.65 -13.53 30.28
N THR A 76 -13.04 -14.66 30.63
CA THR A 76 -12.69 -15.01 32.01
C THR A 76 -11.26 -14.63 32.39
N PHE A 77 -10.40 -14.34 31.41
CA PHE A 77 -9.07 -13.82 31.66
C PHE A 77 -9.17 -12.48 32.40
N ASP A 78 -8.44 -12.38 33.49
CA ASP A 78 -8.47 -11.21 34.39
C ASP A 78 -9.91 -10.74 34.72
N ASN A 79 -10.82 -11.70 34.93
CA ASN A 79 -12.24 -11.46 35.14
C ASN A 79 -12.88 -10.48 34.12
N GLY A 80 -12.45 -10.52 32.86
CA GLY A 80 -13.00 -9.72 31.78
C GLY A 80 -12.62 -8.24 31.81
N MET A 81 -11.59 -7.84 32.56
CA MET A 81 -11.12 -6.45 32.64
C MET A 81 -10.39 -5.98 31.39
N ILE A 82 -9.83 -6.89 30.60
CA ILE A 82 -9.12 -6.49 29.38
C ILE A 82 -10.11 -5.87 28.41
N CYS A 83 -9.84 -4.64 27.98
CA CYS A 83 -10.69 -3.86 27.07
C CYS A 83 -10.90 -4.52 25.69
N ALA A 84 -10.01 -5.44 25.30
CA ALA A 84 -10.16 -6.24 24.09
C ALA A 84 -11.00 -7.53 24.30
N SER A 85 -11.52 -7.79 25.51
CA SER A 85 -12.39 -8.95 25.72
C SER A 85 -13.75 -8.75 25.06
N GLU A 86 -14.32 -9.84 24.55
CA GLU A 86 -15.61 -9.83 23.86
C GLU A 86 -16.72 -9.29 24.78
N GLN A 87 -17.53 -8.38 24.27
CA GLN A 87 -18.67 -7.84 25.00
C GLN A 87 -19.99 -8.46 24.53
N ALA A 88 -20.04 -8.94 23.30
CA ALA A 88 -21.16 -9.74 22.81
C ALA A 88 -20.67 -10.83 21.83
N ALA A 89 -21.33 -11.99 21.90
CA ALA A 89 -21.28 -13.01 20.87
C ALA A 89 -22.49 -12.82 19.93
N ILE A 90 -22.23 -12.54 18.67
CA ILE A 90 -23.22 -12.46 17.60
C ILE A 90 -23.15 -13.77 16.84
N VAL A 91 -24.21 -14.54 16.78
CA VAL A 91 -24.20 -15.93 16.30
C VAL A 91 -25.21 -16.14 15.20
N ASP A 92 -24.80 -16.74 14.11
CA ASP A 92 -25.72 -17.10 13.02
C ASP A 92 -26.84 -18.02 13.52
N SER A 93 -28.06 -17.74 13.09
CA SER A 93 -29.27 -18.43 13.56
C SER A 93 -29.23 -19.94 13.34
N GLU A 94 -28.55 -20.39 12.28
CA GLU A 94 -28.41 -21.80 11.92
C GLU A 94 -27.62 -22.60 12.97
N ILE A 95 -26.70 -21.97 13.72
CA ILE A 95 -25.84 -22.62 14.72
C ILE A 95 -26.08 -22.12 16.16
N TYR A 96 -27.02 -21.21 16.33
CA TYR A 96 -27.24 -20.52 17.61
C TYR A 96 -27.46 -21.46 18.80
N ASP A 97 -28.34 -22.44 18.65
CA ASP A 97 -28.68 -23.36 19.73
C ASP A 97 -27.52 -24.31 20.05
N GLU A 98 -26.72 -24.67 19.05
CA GLU A 98 -25.50 -25.49 19.25
C GLU A 98 -24.43 -24.69 20.00
N VAL A 99 -24.19 -23.43 19.64
CA VAL A 99 -23.29 -22.51 20.34
C VAL A 99 -23.74 -22.30 21.79
N LYS A 100 -25.02 -22.05 22.03
CA LYS A 100 -25.58 -21.90 23.37
C LYS A 100 -25.35 -23.14 24.23
N LYS A 101 -25.64 -24.33 23.68
CA LYS A 101 -25.41 -25.60 24.35
C LYS A 101 -23.92 -25.80 24.70
N GLU A 102 -23.03 -25.47 23.77
CA GLU A 102 -21.58 -25.60 24.00
C GLU A 102 -21.13 -24.65 25.14
N PHE A 103 -21.60 -23.41 25.20
CA PHE A 103 -21.35 -22.52 26.35
C PHE A 103 -21.80 -23.13 27.68
N GLN A 104 -23.02 -23.71 27.70
CA GLN A 104 -23.57 -24.34 28.91
C GLN A 104 -22.73 -25.52 29.41
N LEU A 105 -22.16 -26.32 28.49
CA LEU A 105 -21.25 -27.43 28.83
C LEU A 105 -19.97 -26.95 29.54
N HIS A 106 -19.60 -25.68 29.40
CA HIS A 106 -18.41 -25.08 29.99
C HIS A 106 -18.69 -24.21 31.23
N ASN A 107 -19.81 -24.46 31.95
CA ASN A 107 -20.22 -23.76 33.17
C ASN A 107 -20.54 -22.26 32.94
N VAL A 108 -21.12 -21.94 31.80
CA VAL A 108 -21.65 -20.60 31.51
C VAL A 108 -23.15 -20.59 31.83
N TYR A 109 -23.56 -19.63 32.64
CA TYR A 109 -24.94 -19.47 33.04
C TYR A 109 -25.66 -18.48 32.08
N PHE A 110 -26.75 -18.90 31.50
CA PHE A 110 -27.65 -18.04 30.72
C PHE A 110 -28.74 -17.49 31.63
N ALA A 111 -28.74 -16.17 31.81
CA ALA A 111 -29.78 -15.52 32.57
C ALA A 111 -31.14 -15.71 31.87
N LYS A 112 -32.17 -16.03 32.66
CA LYS A 112 -33.52 -16.13 32.17
C LYS A 112 -34.08 -14.75 31.82
N PRO A 113 -35.11 -14.63 30.97
CA PRO A 113 -35.65 -13.33 30.59
C PRO A 113 -35.98 -12.40 31.77
N GLU A 114 -36.53 -12.97 32.82
CA GLU A 114 -36.85 -12.26 34.07
C GLU A 114 -35.63 -11.86 34.92
N GLU A 115 -34.49 -12.53 34.72
CA GLU A 115 -33.23 -12.27 35.43
C GLU A 115 -32.37 -11.23 34.75
N ILE A 116 -32.59 -10.96 33.44
CA ILE A 116 -31.76 -10.03 32.65
C ILE A 116 -31.82 -8.61 33.24
N GLN A 117 -33.01 -8.15 33.64
CA GLN A 117 -33.13 -6.82 34.22
C GLN A 117 -32.41 -6.70 35.57
N GLN A 118 -32.45 -7.74 36.40
CA GLN A 118 -31.73 -7.77 37.69
C GLN A 118 -30.21 -7.73 37.45
N LEU A 119 -29.72 -8.49 36.46
CA LEU A 119 -28.31 -8.49 36.09
C LEU A 119 -27.87 -7.13 35.53
N GLU A 120 -28.70 -6.51 34.70
CA GLU A 120 -28.47 -5.18 34.14
C GLU A 120 -28.36 -4.11 35.24
N ASP A 121 -29.26 -4.10 36.21
CA ASP A 121 -29.27 -3.14 37.29
C ASP A 121 -28.05 -3.22 38.20
N VAL A 122 -27.42 -4.38 38.28
CA VAL A 122 -26.16 -4.58 39.00
C VAL A 122 -24.95 -4.18 38.16
N VAL A 123 -24.94 -4.53 36.88
CA VAL A 123 -23.79 -4.35 36.00
C VAL A 123 -23.70 -2.93 35.44
N MET A 124 -24.81 -2.35 35.04
CA MET A 124 -24.85 -1.02 34.39
C MET A 124 -25.06 0.11 35.39
N ASN A 125 -24.50 1.28 35.14
CA ASN A 125 -24.72 2.48 35.94
C ASN A 125 -26.20 2.96 35.85
N ASP A 126 -26.60 3.86 36.74
CA ASP A 126 -27.99 4.33 36.79
C ASP A 126 -28.46 4.99 35.49
N ALA A 127 -27.56 5.64 34.78
CA ALA A 127 -27.84 6.25 33.48
C ALA A 127 -27.86 5.23 32.33
N LYS A 128 -27.52 3.94 32.57
CA LYS A 128 -27.41 2.86 31.57
C LYS A 128 -26.42 3.18 30.41
N THR A 129 -25.45 4.06 30.68
CA THR A 129 -24.47 4.51 29.68
C THR A 129 -23.10 3.85 29.80
N GLY A 130 -22.87 3.10 30.88
CA GLY A 130 -21.60 2.41 31.12
C GLY A 130 -21.70 1.46 32.30
N VAL A 131 -20.61 0.74 32.56
CA VAL A 131 -20.50 -0.23 33.67
C VAL A 131 -20.40 0.47 35.02
N ARG A 132 -20.94 -0.14 36.08
CA ARG A 132 -20.71 0.30 37.45
C ARG A 132 -19.27 -0.03 37.89
N PRO A 133 -18.51 0.90 38.46
CA PRO A 133 -17.13 0.67 38.86
C PRO A 133 -16.93 -0.52 39.82
N ASN A 134 -17.89 -0.79 40.69
CA ASN A 134 -17.82 -1.82 41.72
C ASN A 134 -17.94 -3.26 41.19
N VAL A 135 -18.36 -3.45 39.93
CA VAL A 135 -18.42 -4.80 39.31
C VAL A 135 -17.27 -5.07 38.34
N VAL A 136 -16.44 -4.06 38.04
CA VAL A 136 -15.28 -4.22 37.17
C VAL A 136 -14.30 -5.23 37.78
N GLY A 137 -13.92 -6.27 37.01
CA GLY A 137 -13.02 -7.34 37.44
C GLY A 137 -13.59 -8.28 38.51
N MET A 138 -14.89 -8.20 38.81
CA MET A 138 -15.55 -9.07 39.79
C MET A 138 -15.87 -10.43 39.18
N HIS A 139 -15.74 -11.50 40.02
CA HIS A 139 -16.10 -12.86 39.61
C HIS A 139 -17.59 -12.99 39.25
N ALA A 140 -17.90 -13.83 38.24
CA ALA A 140 -19.28 -14.05 37.76
C ALA A 140 -20.26 -14.43 38.90
N ARG A 141 -19.85 -15.32 39.81
CA ARG A 141 -20.69 -15.69 40.97
C ARG A 141 -21.03 -14.52 41.85
N LYS A 142 -20.06 -13.62 42.09
CA LYS A 142 -20.32 -12.48 42.98
C LYS A 142 -21.28 -11.48 42.35
N ILE A 143 -21.16 -11.31 41.03
CA ILE A 143 -22.12 -10.48 40.25
C ILE A 143 -23.52 -11.11 40.31
N ALA A 144 -23.61 -12.45 40.12
CA ALA A 144 -24.89 -13.15 40.22
C ALA A 144 -25.51 -13.06 41.61
N GLU A 145 -24.71 -13.18 42.69
CA GLU A 145 -25.15 -12.98 44.05
C GLU A 145 -25.74 -11.57 44.28
N LEU A 146 -25.03 -10.53 43.82
CA LEU A 146 -25.50 -9.15 43.91
C LEU A 146 -26.80 -8.91 43.11
N ALA A 147 -26.97 -9.62 42.01
CA ALA A 147 -28.19 -9.59 41.19
C ALA A 147 -29.33 -10.48 41.75
N GLY A 148 -29.11 -11.20 42.86
CA GLY A 148 -30.07 -12.13 43.42
C GLY A 148 -30.31 -13.38 42.58
N LEU A 149 -29.37 -13.75 41.71
CA LEU A 149 -29.47 -14.90 40.85
C LEU A 149 -28.89 -16.15 41.54
N ASN A 150 -29.62 -17.26 41.45
CA ASN A 150 -29.16 -18.54 41.97
C ASN A 150 -28.43 -19.32 40.84
N VAL A 151 -27.10 -19.25 40.87
CA VAL A 151 -26.24 -19.91 39.85
C VAL A 151 -25.41 -21.05 40.44
N PRO A 152 -25.03 -22.07 39.65
CA PRO A 152 -24.15 -23.13 40.08
C PRO A 152 -22.81 -22.61 40.65
N ALA A 153 -22.26 -23.33 41.64
CA ALA A 153 -21.02 -22.91 42.33
C ALA A 153 -19.80 -22.80 41.40
N ASN A 154 -19.79 -23.50 40.27
CA ASN A 154 -18.71 -23.52 39.28
C ASN A 154 -18.96 -22.57 38.10
N THR A 155 -19.96 -21.67 38.20
CA THR A 155 -20.26 -20.70 37.13
C THR A 155 -19.06 -19.79 36.87
N LYS A 156 -18.60 -19.78 35.61
CA LYS A 156 -17.45 -19.02 35.16
C LYS A 156 -17.84 -17.69 34.51
N MET A 157 -18.98 -17.65 33.83
CA MET A 157 -19.46 -16.50 33.06
C MET A 157 -20.99 -16.44 33.08
N LEU A 158 -21.52 -15.23 32.97
CA LEU A 158 -22.97 -14.97 32.85
C LEU A 158 -23.27 -14.47 31.43
N VAL A 159 -24.37 -14.94 30.84
CA VAL A 159 -24.81 -14.50 29.50
C VAL A 159 -26.22 -13.93 29.57
N ALA A 160 -26.38 -12.75 28.99
CA ALA A 160 -27.68 -12.14 28.72
C ALA A 160 -28.00 -12.25 27.22
N GLU A 161 -29.08 -12.93 26.86
CA GLU A 161 -29.56 -12.96 25.47
C GLU A 161 -30.31 -11.67 25.16
N LEU A 162 -29.87 -10.96 24.10
CA LEU A 162 -30.43 -9.66 23.73
C LEU A 162 -30.99 -9.69 22.31
N PRO A 163 -32.08 -8.94 22.03
CA PRO A 163 -32.65 -8.83 20.70
C PRO A 163 -31.77 -8.03 19.73
N GLY A 164 -30.91 -7.15 20.22
CA GLY A 164 -30.10 -6.26 19.38
C GLY A 164 -29.12 -5.38 20.15
N VAL A 165 -28.63 -4.35 19.49
CA VAL A 165 -27.63 -3.39 19.99
C VAL A 165 -28.26 -2.01 20.05
N GLY A 166 -28.02 -1.29 21.13
CA GLY A 166 -28.49 0.11 21.25
C GLY A 166 -28.62 0.59 22.67
N ALA A 167 -29.12 1.81 22.82
CA ALA A 167 -29.40 2.41 24.13
C ALA A 167 -30.51 1.67 24.88
N GLU A 168 -31.44 1.07 24.14
CA GLU A 168 -32.53 0.22 24.65
C GLU A 168 -32.06 -1.14 25.15
N TYR A 169 -30.82 -1.54 24.81
CA TYR A 169 -30.19 -2.76 25.27
C TYR A 169 -28.84 -2.46 25.94
N PRO A 170 -28.83 -1.84 27.15
CA PRO A 170 -27.60 -1.38 27.82
C PRO A 170 -26.53 -2.45 27.99
N MET A 171 -26.92 -3.72 28.15
CA MET A 171 -26.04 -4.85 28.25
C MET A 171 -25.27 -5.17 26.95
N SER A 172 -25.57 -4.47 25.83
CA SER A 172 -24.76 -4.48 24.60
C SER A 172 -23.49 -3.63 24.69
N ARG A 173 -23.30 -2.85 25.77
CA ARG A 173 -22.12 -2.00 26.03
C ARG A 173 -21.00 -2.79 26.73
N GLU A 174 -19.85 -2.15 26.88
CA GLU A 174 -18.70 -2.66 27.62
C GLU A 174 -19.07 -2.92 29.11
N LYS A 175 -18.66 -4.06 29.64
CA LYS A 175 -19.00 -4.53 30.99
C LYS A 175 -17.80 -4.81 31.89
N LEU A 176 -16.59 -4.91 31.32
CA LEU A 176 -15.31 -5.15 32.04
C LEU A 176 -15.42 -6.20 33.17
N SER A 177 -16.16 -7.26 32.92
CA SER A 177 -16.47 -8.33 33.85
C SER A 177 -16.83 -9.60 33.07
N PRO A 178 -16.90 -10.79 33.68
CA PRO A 178 -17.27 -12.03 32.99
C PRO A 178 -18.78 -12.11 32.72
N VAL A 179 -19.32 -11.05 32.15
CA VAL A 179 -20.69 -10.93 31.67
C VAL A 179 -20.67 -10.67 30.16
N LEU A 180 -21.33 -11.53 29.39
CA LEU A 180 -21.39 -11.49 27.93
C LEU A 180 -22.84 -11.25 27.48
N ALA A 181 -23.03 -10.43 26.46
CA ALA A 181 -24.28 -10.43 25.71
C ALA A 181 -24.24 -11.52 24.62
N MET A 182 -25.40 -12.07 24.24
CA MET A 182 -25.49 -12.99 23.10
C MET A 182 -26.67 -12.57 22.22
N MET A 183 -26.45 -12.51 20.91
CA MET A 183 -27.43 -12.05 19.94
C MET A 183 -27.52 -13.03 18.76
N LYS A 184 -28.70 -13.14 18.18
CA LYS A 184 -28.95 -13.95 17.00
C LYS A 184 -28.78 -13.12 15.73
N SER A 185 -28.11 -13.68 14.73
CA SER A 185 -28.00 -13.10 13.41
C SER A 185 -28.73 -13.95 12.38
N ASP A 186 -29.60 -13.33 11.59
CA ASP A 186 -30.40 -14.05 10.57
C ASP A 186 -29.66 -14.22 9.25
N SER A 187 -28.55 -13.52 9.07
CA SER A 187 -27.70 -13.57 7.88
C SER A 187 -26.32 -13.00 8.15
N THR A 188 -25.36 -13.27 7.28
CA THR A 188 -24.01 -12.67 7.34
C THR A 188 -24.07 -11.14 7.34
N GLU A 189 -24.99 -10.54 6.56
CA GLU A 189 -25.19 -9.08 6.51
C GLU A 189 -25.66 -8.54 7.86
N HIS A 190 -26.64 -9.22 8.46
CA HIS A 190 -27.16 -8.84 9.78
C HIS A 190 -26.08 -8.97 10.86
N GLY A 191 -25.27 -10.04 10.84
CA GLY A 191 -24.15 -10.23 11.77
C GLY A 191 -23.11 -9.11 11.68
N ILE A 192 -22.71 -8.76 10.47
CA ILE A 192 -21.81 -7.62 10.21
C ILE A 192 -22.42 -6.31 10.71
N GLN A 193 -23.72 -6.09 10.45
CA GLN A 193 -24.42 -4.86 10.89
C GLN A 193 -24.47 -4.74 12.42
N LEU A 194 -24.76 -5.81 13.14
CA LEU A 194 -24.73 -5.84 14.60
C LEU A 194 -23.32 -5.54 15.15
N CYS A 195 -22.27 -6.08 14.51
CA CYS A 195 -20.88 -5.75 14.88
C CYS A 195 -20.58 -4.25 14.71
N LYS A 196 -21.01 -3.65 13.60
CA LYS A 196 -20.84 -2.21 13.35
C LYS A 196 -21.57 -1.37 14.40
N GLN A 197 -22.82 -1.73 14.72
CA GLN A 197 -23.60 -1.04 15.74
C GLN A 197 -22.93 -1.11 17.11
N MET A 198 -22.33 -2.25 17.49
CA MET A 198 -21.60 -2.36 18.74
C MET A 198 -20.37 -1.45 18.77
N LEU A 199 -19.59 -1.38 17.68
CA LEU A 199 -18.45 -0.48 17.58
C LEU A 199 -18.90 0.99 17.65
N ASP A 200 -19.95 1.36 16.94
CA ASP A 200 -20.49 2.72 16.96
C ASP A 200 -21.06 3.11 18.34
N LEU A 201 -21.59 2.14 19.10
CA LEU A 201 -22.15 2.37 20.44
C LEU A 201 -21.10 2.73 21.50
N GLY A 202 -19.82 2.27 21.36
CA GLY A 202 -18.81 2.57 22.37
C GLY A 202 -17.40 2.03 22.16
N GLY A 203 -17.12 1.38 21.02
CA GLY A 203 -15.84 0.70 20.81
C GLY A 203 -15.08 1.10 19.53
N LEU A 204 -15.36 2.27 18.97
CA LEU A 204 -14.74 2.73 17.73
C LEU A 204 -13.22 2.68 17.79
N GLY A 205 -12.64 2.02 16.80
CA GLY A 205 -11.19 1.89 16.64
C GLY A 205 -10.55 0.80 17.50
N HIS A 206 -11.25 0.18 18.45
CA HIS A 206 -10.60 -0.75 19.37
C HIS A 206 -10.36 -2.13 18.74
N SER A 207 -11.25 -3.06 18.86
CA SER A 207 -11.10 -4.44 18.38
C SER A 207 -12.43 -5.04 17.94
N ALA A 208 -12.37 -6.02 17.03
CA ALA A 208 -13.49 -6.86 16.63
C ALA A 208 -12.99 -8.30 16.41
N ALA A 209 -13.79 -9.29 16.78
CA ALA A 209 -13.45 -10.70 16.62
C ALA A 209 -14.39 -11.39 15.61
N LEU A 210 -13.83 -12.33 14.84
CA LEU A 210 -14.58 -13.12 13.87
C LEU A 210 -14.15 -14.59 13.94
N HIS A 211 -15.12 -15.49 14.08
CA HIS A 211 -14.91 -16.93 14.02
C HIS A 211 -15.57 -17.46 12.74
N THR A 212 -14.77 -17.93 11.78
CA THR A 212 -15.22 -18.39 10.46
C THR A 212 -14.14 -19.25 9.79
N ARG A 213 -14.52 -20.02 8.76
CA ARG A 213 -13.59 -20.67 7.83
C ARG A 213 -13.56 -20.00 6.46
N ARG A 214 -14.31 -18.91 6.25
CA ARG A 214 -14.45 -18.22 4.97
C ARG A 214 -13.43 -17.09 4.82
N ASN A 215 -12.48 -17.25 3.92
CA ASN A 215 -11.46 -16.23 3.64
C ASN A 215 -12.06 -14.94 3.04
N ASP A 216 -13.08 -15.06 2.18
CA ASP A 216 -13.80 -13.92 1.62
C ASP A 216 -14.46 -13.05 2.70
N LEU A 217 -15.02 -13.70 3.72
CA LEU A 217 -15.62 -13.00 4.84
C LEU A 217 -14.56 -12.36 5.75
N ILE A 218 -13.41 -13.02 5.94
CA ILE A 218 -12.29 -12.43 6.70
C ILE A 218 -11.84 -11.11 6.07
N GLU A 219 -11.61 -11.11 4.76
CA GLU A 219 -11.21 -9.89 4.03
C GLU A 219 -12.28 -8.79 4.09
N ARG A 220 -13.52 -9.16 3.88
CA ARG A 220 -14.65 -8.25 3.96
C ARG A 220 -14.80 -7.64 5.35
N PHE A 221 -14.81 -8.48 6.39
CA PHE A 221 -14.91 -8.06 7.78
C PHE A 221 -13.78 -7.12 8.17
N GLY A 222 -12.54 -7.43 7.74
CA GLY A 222 -11.38 -6.57 7.94
C GLY A 222 -11.50 -5.19 7.32
N LYS A 223 -12.15 -5.08 6.15
CA LYS A 223 -12.39 -3.81 5.45
C LYS A 223 -13.54 -2.99 6.07
N GLU A 224 -14.58 -3.66 6.55
CA GLU A 224 -15.81 -3.02 6.98
C GLU A 224 -15.84 -2.62 8.46
N MET A 225 -15.07 -3.31 9.33
CA MET A 225 -15.02 -3.00 10.76
C MET A 225 -14.17 -1.76 11.03
N LYS A 226 -14.73 -0.78 11.72
CA LYS A 226 -14.01 0.40 12.21
C LYS A 226 -13.24 0.07 13.49
N ALA A 227 -12.31 -0.90 13.39
CA ALA A 227 -11.47 -1.38 14.46
C ALA A 227 -10.01 -1.49 13.98
N CYS A 228 -9.05 -1.15 14.83
CA CYS A 228 -7.63 -1.25 14.51
C CYS A 228 -7.10 -2.69 14.63
N ARG A 229 -7.82 -3.56 15.35
CA ARG A 229 -7.51 -4.98 15.50
C ARG A 229 -8.72 -5.81 15.13
N VAL A 230 -8.57 -6.62 14.08
CA VAL A 230 -9.55 -7.63 13.68
C VAL A 230 -8.93 -9.00 13.96
N LEU A 231 -9.52 -9.71 14.90
CA LEU A 231 -8.97 -10.93 15.49
C LEU A 231 -9.73 -12.15 14.97
N ILE A 232 -9.03 -13.06 14.34
CA ILE A 232 -9.65 -14.18 13.62
C ILE A 232 -9.38 -15.50 14.35
N ASN A 233 -10.44 -16.23 14.70
CA ASN A 233 -10.38 -17.57 15.31
C ASN A 233 -9.43 -17.65 16.51
N SER A 234 -9.49 -16.66 17.39
CA SER A 234 -8.62 -16.57 18.57
C SER A 234 -9.30 -15.83 19.72
N PRO A 235 -8.90 -16.07 20.99
CA PRO A 235 -9.39 -15.34 22.14
C PRO A 235 -9.07 -13.85 22.02
N SER A 236 -10.09 -12.98 22.00
CA SER A 236 -9.90 -11.57 21.66
C SER A 236 -9.03 -10.80 22.65
N SER A 237 -9.13 -11.06 23.95
CA SER A 237 -8.30 -10.39 24.96
C SER A 237 -6.82 -10.69 24.76
N GLN A 238 -6.41 -11.95 24.69
CA GLN A 238 -5.01 -12.35 24.55
C GLN A 238 -4.48 -12.04 23.15
N ALA A 239 -5.28 -12.25 22.11
CA ALA A 239 -4.88 -11.91 20.75
C ALA A 239 -4.77 -10.40 20.54
N GLY A 240 -5.59 -9.60 21.21
CA GLY A 240 -5.49 -8.14 21.23
C GLY A 240 -4.24 -7.64 21.94
N ILE A 241 -3.91 -8.22 23.08
CA ILE A 241 -2.65 -7.95 23.80
C ILE A 241 -1.44 -8.25 22.92
N GLY A 242 -1.50 -9.33 22.13
CA GLY A 242 -0.43 -9.72 21.19
C GLY A 242 0.51 -10.80 21.73
N ASP A 243 1.46 -11.22 20.90
CA ASP A 243 2.53 -12.21 21.13
C ASP A 243 2.06 -13.68 21.28
N LEU A 244 0.99 -13.94 22.03
CA LEU A 244 0.58 -15.31 22.33
C LEU A 244 -0.13 -16.02 21.15
N TYR A 245 -1.03 -15.33 20.43
CA TYR A 245 -1.85 -15.92 19.36
C TYR A 245 -1.53 -15.34 17.96
N ASN A 246 -0.72 -14.30 17.89
CA ASN A 246 -0.34 -13.62 16.65
C ASN A 246 0.96 -12.84 16.83
N ASN A 247 1.45 -12.20 15.74
CA ASN A 247 2.69 -11.43 15.74
C ASN A 247 2.53 -9.95 16.15
N ASN A 248 1.40 -9.55 16.74
CA ASN A 248 1.26 -8.20 17.26
C ASN A 248 2.23 -8.01 18.44
N ILE A 249 2.80 -6.82 18.56
CA ILE A 249 3.66 -6.47 19.71
C ILE A 249 2.83 -6.60 20.99
N ALA A 250 3.40 -7.27 22.00
CA ALA A 250 2.76 -7.42 23.30
C ALA A 250 2.58 -6.05 23.97
N SER A 251 1.34 -5.71 24.32
CA SER A 251 1.01 -4.44 24.97
C SER A 251 -0.35 -4.50 25.67
N LEU A 252 -0.47 -3.76 26.76
CA LEU A 252 -1.76 -3.48 27.41
C LEU A 252 -2.35 -2.12 26.98
N THR A 253 -1.62 -1.35 26.14
CA THR A 253 -2.06 -0.07 25.58
C THR A 253 -2.39 -0.25 24.10
N LEU A 254 -3.67 -0.44 23.82
CA LEU A 254 -4.19 -0.89 22.52
C LEU A 254 -4.75 0.29 21.74
N GLY A 255 -3.90 1.03 21.02
CA GLY A 255 -4.28 2.23 20.28
C GLY A 255 -5.50 2.02 19.35
N CYS A 256 -6.41 2.97 19.34
CA CYS A 256 -7.68 2.92 18.60
C CYS A 256 -7.70 3.81 17.35
N GLY A 257 -6.58 4.43 17.00
CA GLY A 257 -6.42 5.27 15.82
C GLY A 257 -7.40 6.42 15.74
N SER A 258 -7.56 6.99 14.55
CA SER A 258 -8.45 8.13 14.32
C SER A 258 -9.93 7.81 14.58
N TYR A 259 -10.37 6.59 14.36
CA TYR A 259 -11.73 6.14 14.72
C TYR A 259 -12.00 6.32 16.22
N GLY A 260 -11.05 5.93 17.08
CA GLY A 260 -11.13 6.09 18.53
C GLY A 260 -10.64 7.46 19.04
N ARG A 261 -10.31 8.39 18.11
CA ARG A 261 -9.70 9.70 18.44
C ARG A 261 -8.39 9.57 19.22
N ASN A 262 -7.59 8.57 18.86
CA ASN A 262 -6.28 8.31 19.44
C ASN A 262 -5.17 8.68 18.47
N SER A 263 -3.98 9.01 19.00
CA SER A 263 -2.80 9.35 18.22
C SER A 263 -2.12 8.13 17.58
N VAL A 264 -2.42 6.91 18.06
CA VAL A 264 -1.85 5.65 17.58
C VAL A 264 -2.93 4.62 17.29
N SER A 265 -2.69 3.76 16.30
CA SER A 265 -3.61 2.69 15.86
C SER A 265 -3.08 1.28 16.12
N HIS A 266 -1.90 1.16 16.70
CA HIS A 266 -1.21 -0.11 16.97
C HIS A 266 -1.06 -0.36 18.48
N ASN A 267 -0.52 -1.50 18.84
CA ASN A 267 -0.15 -1.83 20.20
C ASN A 267 1.06 -1.00 20.60
N VAL A 268 0.91 -0.13 21.59
CA VAL A 268 1.97 0.80 22.02
C VAL A 268 3.12 0.04 22.66
N SER A 269 4.33 0.36 22.28
CA SER A 269 5.57 -0.26 22.74
C SER A 269 6.59 0.79 23.21
N ALA A 270 7.73 0.35 23.69
CA ALA A 270 8.83 1.23 24.06
C ALA A 270 9.33 2.09 22.87
N LEU A 271 9.13 1.63 21.64
CA LEU A 271 9.51 2.38 20.42
C LEU A 271 8.71 3.67 20.26
N ASP A 272 7.47 3.69 20.73
CA ASP A 272 6.58 4.87 20.67
C ASP A 272 7.00 5.98 21.65
N LEU A 273 7.87 5.65 22.60
CA LEU A 273 8.42 6.59 23.58
C LEU A 273 9.78 7.16 23.14
N LEU A 274 10.32 6.71 22.00
CA LEU A 274 11.61 7.16 21.51
C LEU A 274 11.51 8.48 20.74
N ASN A 275 12.38 9.42 21.06
CA ASN A 275 12.61 10.61 20.25
C ASN A 275 13.58 10.29 19.11
N VAL A 276 13.08 10.28 17.87
CA VAL A 276 13.90 10.06 16.68
C VAL A 276 14.55 11.39 16.25
N LYS A 277 15.89 11.44 16.22
CA LYS A 277 16.65 12.57 15.69
C LYS A 277 17.09 12.27 14.26
N THR A 278 16.75 13.16 13.35
CA THR A 278 17.22 13.08 11.97
C THR A 278 18.51 13.90 11.80
N VAL A 279 19.60 13.25 11.39
CA VAL A 279 20.84 13.92 11.00
C VAL A 279 20.86 14.01 9.47
N ALA A 280 20.52 15.18 8.93
CA ALA A 280 20.54 15.43 7.49
C ALA A 280 21.90 16.01 7.08
N LYS A 281 22.62 15.27 6.23
CA LYS A 281 23.85 15.77 5.59
C LYS A 281 23.53 16.28 4.19
N ARG A 282 24.17 17.36 3.79
CA ARG A 282 24.13 17.83 2.40
C ARG A 282 24.65 16.72 1.49
N ARG A 283 23.87 16.30 0.50
CA ARG A 283 24.35 15.42 -0.56
C ARG A 283 25.38 16.16 -1.41
N ASN A 284 26.56 15.59 -1.55
CA ASN A 284 27.50 16.06 -2.58
C ASN A 284 26.89 15.69 -3.93
N ASN A 285 26.51 16.70 -4.70
CA ASN A 285 26.02 16.55 -6.05
C ASN A 285 27.23 16.39 -6.97
N MET A 286 27.79 15.19 -7.09
CA MET A 286 28.68 14.91 -8.20
C MET A 286 27.86 15.01 -9.49
N GLN A 287 28.28 15.90 -10.39
CA GLN A 287 27.71 15.97 -11.72
C GLN A 287 28.35 14.90 -12.60
N TRP A 288 27.55 14.21 -13.35
CA TRP A 288 27.98 13.20 -14.30
C TRP A 288 27.02 13.16 -15.48
N ILE A 289 27.49 12.62 -16.58
CA ILE A 289 26.73 12.47 -17.83
C ILE A 289 26.72 10.97 -18.18
N LYS A 290 25.59 10.45 -18.61
CA LYS A 290 25.45 9.10 -19.16
C LYS A 290 25.01 9.19 -20.60
N LEU A 291 25.70 8.50 -21.46
CA LEU A 291 25.36 8.28 -22.87
C LEU A 291 25.28 6.77 -23.11
N PRO A 292 24.72 6.32 -24.25
CA PRO A 292 24.86 4.92 -24.68
C PRO A 292 26.32 4.47 -24.65
N GLU A 293 26.54 3.18 -24.39
CA GLU A 293 27.91 2.60 -24.46
C GLU A 293 28.58 2.90 -25.79
N LYS A 294 27.79 2.87 -26.89
CA LYS A 294 28.27 3.14 -28.23
C LYS A 294 27.25 3.96 -29.02
N VAL A 295 27.73 4.95 -29.72
CA VAL A 295 26.96 5.71 -30.70
C VAL A 295 27.68 5.56 -32.04
N TYR A 296 27.07 4.81 -32.95
CA TYR A 296 27.54 4.69 -34.34
C TYR A 296 26.84 5.77 -35.16
N PHE A 297 27.62 6.52 -35.91
CA PHE A 297 27.11 7.59 -36.76
C PHE A 297 27.94 7.56 -38.08
N GLU A 298 27.34 7.42 -39.15
CA GLU A 298 27.81 7.50 -40.53
C GLU A 298 26.88 6.65 -41.41
N GLU A 299 26.93 6.87 -42.69
CA GLU A 299 26.19 6.06 -43.66
C GLU A 299 26.59 4.58 -43.58
N ASN A 300 25.61 3.70 -43.60
CA ASN A 300 25.75 2.26 -43.42
C ASN A 300 26.22 1.81 -42.01
N SER A 301 26.16 2.63 -40.99
CA SER A 301 26.52 2.23 -39.64
C SER A 301 25.61 1.13 -39.09
N VAL A 302 24.42 0.91 -39.66
CA VAL A 302 23.52 -0.21 -39.36
C VAL A 302 24.21 -1.59 -39.52
N ARG A 303 25.32 -1.67 -40.29
CA ARG A 303 26.12 -2.88 -40.43
C ARG A 303 26.70 -3.39 -39.12
N TYR A 304 26.82 -2.54 -38.10
CA TYR A 304 27.25 -2.95 -36.77
C TYR A 304 26.38 -4.09 -36.19
N LEU A 305 25.12 -4.21 -36.57
CA LEU A 305 24.25 -5.31 -36.17
C LEU A 305 24.78 -6.70 -36.56
N ARG A 306 25.67 -6.80 -37.58
CA ARG A 306 26.32 -8.05 -37.98
C ARG A 306 27.33 -8.50 -36.93
N ASP A 307 28.07 -7.55 -36.35
CA ASP A 307 29.25 -7.78 -35.50
C ASP A 307 28.90 -7.68 -34.00
N MET A 308 27.68 -7.27 -33.65
CA MET A 308 27.22 -7.20 -32.28
C MET A 308 27.28 -8.59 -31.61
N LYS A 309 27.91 -8.69 -30.43
CA LYS A 309 28.05 -9.95 -29.70
C LYS A 309 26.79 -10.34 -28.96
N ASP A 310 26.65 -11.63 -28.70
CA ASP A 310 25.61 -12.21 -27.83
C ASP A 310 24.18 -11.90 -28.30
N VAL A 311 23.93 -12.03 -29.62
CA VAL A 311 22.61 -11.78 -30.22
C VAL A 311 22.08 -13.10 -30.82
N GLU A 312 20.98 -13.60 -30.25
CA GLU A 312 20.29 -14.81 -30.70
C GLU A 312 18.80 -14.57 -30.95
N ARG A 313 18.18 -13.70 -30.19
CA ARG A 313 16.73 -13.44 -30.21
C ARG A 313 16.45 -11.93 -30.21
N VAL A 314 16.11 -11.41 -31.37
CA VAL A 314 15.88 -9.98 -31.59
C VAL A 314 14.41 -9.64 -31.61
N PHE A 315 13.99 -8.68 -30.79
CA PHE A 315 12.63 -8.10 -30.81
C PHE A 315 12.67 -6.71 -31.41
N ILE A 316 12.05 -6.53 -32.59
CA ILE A 316 12.04 -5.26 -33.31
C ILE A 316 10.78 -4.48 -32.96
N VAL A 317 10.92 -3.27 -32.44
CA VAL A 317 9.82 -2.35 -32.12
C VAL A 317 9.83 -1.19 -33.12
N CYS A 318 8.72 -0.96 -33.81
CA CYS A 318 8.58 0.09 -34.81
C CYS A 318 7.13 0.54 -34.96
N ASP A 319 6.87 1.55 -35.76
CA ASP A 319 5.57 1.84 -36.32
C ASP A 319 5.35 1.16 -37.68
N ASP A 320 4.11 1.10 -38.14
CA ASP A 320 3.74 0.46 -39.41
C ASP A 320 4.41 1.12 -40.64
N GLY A 321 4.75 2.41 -40.52
CA GLY A 321 5.48 3.15 -41.57
C GLY A 321 6.87 2.56 -41.83
N MET A 322 7.58 2.15 -40.78
CA MET A 322 8.93 1.57 -40.90
C MET A 322 8.94 0.25 -41.67
N VAL A 323 7.89 -0.53 -41.53
CA VAL A 323 7.68 -1.75 -42.31
C VAL A 323 7.38 -1.40 -43.78
N LYS A 324 6.46 -0.48 -44.02
CA LYS A 324 6.04 -0.05 -45.36
C LYS A 324 7.18 0.60 -46.16
N PHE A 325 8.05 1.34 -45.50
CA PHE A 325 9.21 1.98 -46.15
C PHE A 325 10.39 1.00 -46.37
N GLY A 326 10.28 -0.24 -45.90
CA GLY A 326 11.32 -1.26 -46.02
C GLY A 326 12.52 -1.09 -45.07
N TYR A 327 12.43 -0.18 -44.09
CA TYR A 327 13.52 0.07 -43.15
C TYR A 327 13.73 -1.10 -42.19
N VAL A 328 12.66 -1.79 -41.82
CA VAL A 328 12.74 -3.02 -41.03
C VAL A 328 13.47 -4.12 -41.82
N ASP A 329 13.27 -4.21 -43.16
CA ASP A 329 13.94 -5.18 -44.00
C ASP A 329 15.46 -4.93 -44.07
N VAL A 330 15.89 -3.66 -44.07
CA VAL A 330 17.31 -3.28 -43.98
C VAL A 330 17.94 -3.85 -42.72
N VAL A 331 17.26 -3.73 -41.57
CA VAL A 331 17.70 -4.27 -40.28
C VAL A 331 17.77 -5.81 -40.34
N ILE A 332 16.71 -6.45 -40.84
CA ILE A 332 16.63 -7.91 -40.97
C ILE A 332 17.73 -8.45 -41.85
N GLU A 333 18.08 -7.77 -42.97
CA GLU A 333 19.17 -8.18 -43.84
C GLU A 333 20.53 -8.15 -43.12
N GLN A 334 20.77 -7.20 -42.20
CA GLN A 334 21.97 -7.23 -41.38
C GLN A 334 22.01 -8.44 -40.44
N LEU A 335 20.85 -8.78 -39.83
CA LEU A 335 20.71 -9.93 -38.93
C LEU A 335 20.92 -11.26 -39.68
N LYS A 336 20.46 -11.39 -40.93
CA LYS A 336 20.66 -12.57 -41.78
C LYS A 336 22.10 -12.78 -42.19
N GLN A 337 22.89 -11.69 -42.28
CA GLN A 337 24.31 -11.75 -42.66
C GLN A 337 25.25 -12.09 -41.51
N ARG A 338 24.71 -12.37 -40.34
CA ARG A 338 25.49 -12.84 -39.19
C ARG A 338 25.98 -14.26 -39.38
N ASN A 339 27.07 -14.60 -38.70
CA ASN A 339 27.63 -15.96 -38.71
C ASN A 339 26.75 -16.94 -37.89
N ASN A 340 25.96 -16.44 -36.94
CA ASN A 340 25.02 -17.24 -36.16
C ASN A 340 23.59 -17.01 -36.63
N LYS A 341 22.74 -18.02 -36.49
CA LYS A 341 21.32 -17.90 -36.81
C LYS A 341 20.64 -17.07 -35.72
N VAL A 342 19.93 -16.01 -36.10
CA VAL A 342 19.17 -15.14 -35.22
C VAL A 342 17.68 -15.34 -35.48
N SER A 343 16.92 -15.54 -34.41
CA SER A 343 15.46 -15.50 -34.45
C SER A 343 14.99 -14.07 -34.20
N TYR A 344 13.96 -13.63 -34.93
CA TYR A 344 13.41 -12.28 -34.68
C TYR A 344 11.89 -12.28 -34.65
N ALA A 345 11.33 -11.33 -33.91
CA ALA A 345 9.91 -10.99 -33.89
C ALA A 345 9.74 -9.47 -34.08
N ILE A 346 8.65 -9.07 -34.70
CA ILE A 346 8.36 -7.66 -35.02
C ILE A 346 7.10 -7.23 -34.27
N PHE A 347 7.17 -6.09 -33.61
CA PHE A 347 6.04 -5.36 -33.05
C PHE A 347 5.93 -4.01 -33.75
N SER A 348 5.01 -3.92 -34.70
CA SER A 348 4.82 -2.73 -35.55
C SER A 348 3.62 -1.86 -35.17
N ASP A 349 2.94 -2.19 -34.07
CA ASP A 349 1.69 -1.54 -33.64
C ASP A 349 1.92 -0.30 -32.75
N VAL A 350 3.03 0.41 -32.95
CA VAL A 350 3.29 1.63 -32.16
C VAL A 350 2.63 2.83 -32.84
N GLU A 351 1.63 3.41 -32.15
CA GLU A 351 0.97 4.63 -32.57
C GLU A 351 1.79 5.89 -32.21
N PRO A 352 1.56 7.03 -32.88
CA PRO A 352 2.09 8.32 -32.42
C PRO A 352 1.62 8.61 -30.98
N ASN A 353 2.54 9.01 -30.10
CA ASN A 353 2.29 9.15 -28.65
C ASN A 353 1.85 7.84 -28.00
N PRO A 354 2.73 6.85 -27.88
CA PRO A 354 2.40 5.50 -27.44
C PRO A 354 1.72 5.49 -26.07
N THR A 355 0.76 4.58 -25.94
CA THR A 355 -0.05 4.46 -24.73
C THR A 355 0.42 3.35 -23.80
N THR A 356 -0.03 3.38 -22.55
CA THR A 356 0.21 2.28 -21.60
C THR A 356 -0.33 0.96 -22.13
N ASN A 357 -1.43 0.95 -22.89
CA ASN A 357 -1.98 -0.26 -23.51
C ASN A 357 -1.02 -0.83 -24.57
N THR A 358 -0.42 0.01 -25.39
CA THR A 358 0.56 -0.42 -26.40
C THR A 358 1.81 -0.97 -25.74
N VAL A 359 2.31 -0.31 -24.71
CA VAL A 359 3.44 -0.80 -23.92
C VAL A 359 3.13 -2.17 -23.32
N ASN A 360 1.96 -2.36 -22.72
CA ASN A 360 1.57 -3.65 -22.13
C ASN A 360 1.52 -4.76 -23.18
N ARG A 361 0.86 -4.53 -24.34
CA ARG A 361 0.81 -5.52 -25.43
C ARG A 361 2.20 -5.91 -25.94
N GLY A 362 3.08 -4.92 -26.11
CA GLY A 362 4.46 -5.18 -26.54
C GLY A 362 5.26 -5.94 -25.49
N THR A 363 5.11 -5.59 -24.21
CA THR A 363 5.78 -6.27 -23.09
C THR A 363 5.34 -7.73 -22.98
N GLU A 364 4.04 -8.04 -23.16
CA GLU A 364 3.53 -9.42 -23.17
C GLU A 364 4.19 -10.22 -24.30
N LYS A 365 4.22 -9.69 -25.53
CA LYS A 365 4.91 -10.33 -26.66
C LYS A 365 6.42 -10.50 -26.42
N MET A 366 7.08 -9.55 -25.74
CA MET A 366 8.48 -9.71 -25.33
C MET A 366 8.67 -10.86 -24.33
N ARG A 367 7.75 -10.98 -23.35
CA ARG A 367 7.81 -12.08 -22.37
C ARG A 367 7.64 -13.45 -23.02
N ASP A 368 6.76 -13.56 -24.01
CA ASP A 368 6.56 -14.79 -24.76
C ASP A 368 7.78 -15.12 -25.65
N PHE A 369 8.34 -14.11 -26.28
CA PHE A 369 9.48 -14.26 -27.20
C PHE A 369 10.81 -14.36 -26.47
N GLN A 370 11.00 -13.75 -25.30
CA GLN A 370 12.23 -13.69 -24.49
C GLN A 370 13.47 -13.22 -25.28
N PRO A 371 13.50 -11.96 -25.75
CA PRO A 371 14.64 -11.43 -26.48
C PRO A 371 15.87 -11.21 -25.57
N ASP A 372 17.05 -11.37 -26.15
CA ASP A 372 18.34 -10.88 -25.62
C ASP A 372 18.70 -9.49 -26.19
N THR A 373 18.03 -9.10 -27.26
CA THR A 373 18.27 -7.83 -27.95
C THR A 373 16.94 -7.23 -28.40
N ILE A 374 16.74 -5.97 -28.10
CA ILE A 374 15.60 -5.17 -28.55
C ILE A 374 16.13 -4.13 -29.52
N ILE A 375 15.57 -4.05 -30.73
CA ILE A 375 15.89 -3.01 -31.70
C ILE A 375 14.68 -2.11 -31.86
N ALA A 376 14.81 -0.85 -31.48
CA ALA A 376 13.80 0.18 -31.73
C ALA A 376 14.18 0.99 -32.97
N ILE A 377 13.36 0.94 -34.02
CA ILE A 377 13.56 1.71 -35.25
C ILE A 377 12.37 2.62 -35.52
N GLY A 378 12.62 3.90 -35.70
CA GLY A 378 11.60 4.91 -35.97
C GLY A 378 11.92 6.27 -35.37
N GLY A 379 10.90 7.11 -35.25
CA GLY A 379 10.99 8.39 -34.53
C GLY A 379 10.96 8.19 -33.00
N GLY A 380 10.68 9.25 -32.24
CA GLY A 380 10.61 9.19 -30.78
C GLY A 380 9.61 8.17 -30.24
N SER A 381 8.43 8.04 -30.86
CA SER A 381 7.35 7.15 -30.37
C SER A 381 7.73 5.67 -30.30
N PRO A 382 8.27 5.04 -31.36
CA PRO A 382 8.76 3.67 -31.27
C PRO A 382 9.89 3.46 -30.24
N MET A 383 10.82 4.42 -30.16
CA MET A 383 11.93 4.33 -29.20
C MET A 383 11.46 4.47 -27.75
N ASP A 384 10.54 5.39 -27.48
CA ASP A 384 9.95 5.59 -26.15
C ASP A 384 9.11 4.37 -25.73
N ALA A 385 8.30 3.83 -26.67
CA ALA A 385 7.57 2.59 -26.42
C ALA A 385 8.51 1.42 -26.11
N ALA A 386 9.59 1.26 -26.89
CA ALA A 386 10.58 0.22 -26.68
C ALA A 386 11.28 0.32 -25.32
N LYS A 387 11.65 1.52 -24.87
CA LYS A 387 12.23 1.76 -23.54
C LYS A 387 11.29 1.36 -22.43
N ALA A 388 10.00 1.74 -22.53
CA ALA A 388 9.00 1.36 -21.55
C ALA A 388 8.72 -0.16 -21.56
N MET A 389 8.62 -0.79 -22.74
CA MET A 389 8.49 -2.24 -22.87
C MET A 389 9.71 -2.96 -22.28
N TRP A 390 10.92 -2.47 -22.55
CA TRP A 390 12.16 -2.98 -22.01
C TRP A 390 12.16 -2.94 -20.49
N LEU A 391 11.78 -1.80 -19.88
CA LEU A 391 11.64 -1.65 -18.43
C LEU A 391 10.74 -2.74 -17.82
N PHE A 392 9.53 -2.91 -18.35
CA PHE A 392 8.57 -3.86 -17.77
C PHE A 392 8.85 -5.32 -18.15
N TYR A 393 9.64 -5.57 -19.17
CA TYR A 393 10.20 -6.89 -19.51
C TYR A 393 11.30 -7.30 -18.52
N GLU A 394 12.24 -6.40 -18.25
CA GLU A 394 13.34 -6.61 -17.30
C GLU A 394 12.86 -6.76 -15.88
N HIS A 395 11.94 -5.88 -15.46
CA HIS A 395 11.46 -5.69 -14.11
C HIS A 395 9.94 -5.82 -14.03
N PRO A 396 9.40 -7.06 -14.01
CA PRO A 396 7.96 -7.29 -13.91
C PRO A 396 7.31 -6.74 -12.63
N GLU A 397 8.11 -6.52 -11.60
CA GLU A 397 7.70 -5.89 -10.35
C GLU A 397 7.50 -4.38 -10.43
N SER A 398 8.02 -3.75 -11.48
CA SER A 398 7.86 -2.30 -11.72
C SER A 398 6.49 -1.99 -12.27
N ASP A 399 5.95 -0.85 -11.86
CA ASP A 399 4.66 -0.36 -12.33
C ASP A 399 4.76 1.05 -12.94
N PHE A 400 3.79 1.39 -13.76
CA PHE A 400 3.71 2.70 -14.42
C PHE A 400 3.51 3.84 -13.42
N PHE A 401 2.79 3.60 -12.32
CA PHE A 401 2.53 4.61 -11.30
C PHE A 401 3.81 5.05 -10.60
N GLY A 402 4.67 4.10 -10.22
CA GLY A 402 6.00 4.39 -9.68
C GLY A 402 6.91 5.06 -10.71
N ALA A 403 6.94 4.53 -11.94
CA ALA A 403 7.81 5.04 -13.00
C ALA A 403 7.47 6.48 -13.43
N LYS A 404 6.18 6.90 -13.40
CA LYS A 404 5.71 8.26 -13.75
C LYS A 404 5.84 9.29 -12.63
N GLN A 405 6.36 8.93 -11.45
CA GLN A 405 6.48 9.87 -10.32
C GLN A 405 7.31 11.10 -10.67
N LYS A 406 6.80 12.28 -10.34
CA LYS A 406 7.50 13.56 -10.53
C LYS A 406 8.74 13.65 -9.64
N TYR A 407 9.78 14.29 -10.15
CA TYR A 407 11.04 14.52 -9.44
C TYR A 407 11.59 15.91 -9.82
N LEU A 408 12.43 16.46 -8.96
CA LEU A 408 13.15 17.71 -9.24
C LEU A 408 14.47 17.48 -9.97
N ASP A 409 15.08 16.33 -9.76
CA ASP A 409 16.37 15.95 -10.32
C ASP A 409 16.34 14.42 -10.56
N ILE A 410 16.55 13.99 -11.79
CA ILE A 410 16.56 12.58 -12.20
C ILE A 410 17.51 11.72 -11.35
N ARG A 411 18.60 12.30 -10.86
CA ARG A 411 19.59 11.63 -10.01
C ARG A 411 19.09 11.39 -8.57
N LYS A 412 17.97 11.99 -8.17
CA LYS A 412 17.43 12.01 -6.81
C LYS A 412 16.05 11.37 -6.70
N ARG A 413 15.66 10.59 -7.68
CA ARG A 413 14.37 9.88 -7.65
C ARG A 413 14.26 8.99 -6.41
N THR A 414 13.06 8.93 -5.84
CA THR A 414 12.71 7.99 -4.75
C THR A 414 12.37 6.61 -5.30
N TYR A 415 11.63 6.55 -6.40
CA TYR A 415 11.39 5.32 -7.13
C TYR A 415 12.60 5.01 -8.01
N LYS A 416 13.36 3.98 -7.67
CA LYS A 416 14.57 3.59 -8.40
C LYS A 416 14.25 2.43 -9.32
N ILE A 417 14.68 2.56 -10.57
CA ILE A 417 14.73 1.48 -11.56
C ILE A 417 16.09 0.81 -11.44
N LYS A 418 16.12 -0.50 -11.39
CA LYS A 418 17.37 -1.27 -11.42
C LYS A 418 17.96 -1.26 -12.82
N ASP A 419 19.26 -1.60 -12.94
CA ASP A 419 19.89 -1.77 -14.24
C ASP A 419 19.25 -2.92 -15.02
N MET A 420 19.27 -2.82 -16.35
CA MET A 420 18.73 -3.81 -17.27
C MET A 420 19.79 -4.88 -17.56
N GLU A 421 19.44 -6.15 -17.46
CA GLU A 421 20.41 -7.26 -17.53
C GLU A 421 20.04 -8.37 -18.54
N LYS A 422 18.75 -8.50 -18.90
CA LYS A 422 18.26 -9.60 -19.75
C LYS A 422 18.43 -9.33 -21.23
N ALA A 423 18.24 -8.08 -21.65
CA ALA A 423 18.29 -7.71 -23.06
C ALA A 423 18.98 -6.36 -23.25
N LYS A 424 19.74 -6.21 -24.36
CA LYS A 424 20.32 -4.94 -24.79
C LYS A 424 19.31 -4.16 -25.64
N LEU A 425 19.25 -2.84 -25.43
CA LEU A 425 18.44 -1.95 -26.26
C LEU A 425 19.30 -1.22 -27.29
N VAL A 426 18.99 -1.42 -28.56
CA VAL A 426 19.56 -0.70 -29.71
C VAL A 426 18.51 0.23 -30.29
N CYS A 427 18.82 1.52 -30.40
CA CYS A 427 17.93 2.51 -30.99
C CYS A 427 18.47 3.01 -32.34
N ILE A 428 17.60 3.02 -33.37
CA ILE A 428 17.89 3.46 -34.73
C ILE A 428 16.89 4.59 -35.08
N PRO A 429 17.28 5.87 -34.93
CA PRO A 429 16.39 6.98 -35.24
C PRO A 429 16.18 7.10 -36.75
N THR A 430 14.93 7.42 -37.13
CA THR A 430 14.54 7.74 -38.52
C THR A 430 14.07 9.20 -38.64
N THR A 431 14.27 10.00 -37.61
CA THR A 431 14.00 11.44 -37.57
C THR A 431 15.15 12.15 -36.86
N SER A 432 15.48 13.35 -37.26
CA SER A 432 16.50 14.19 -36.63
C SER A 432 15.81 15.22 -35.73
N GLY A 433 15.47 14.81 -34.49
CA GLY A 433 14.68 15.67 -33.59
C GLY A 433 14.80 15.29 -32.13
N THR A 434 14.10 14.25 -31.72
CA THR A 434 13.84 13.92 -30.32
C THR A 434 15.09 13.52 -29.51
N GLY A 435 16.12 12.96 -30.15
CA GLY A 435 17.31 12.43 -29.46
C GLY A 435 16.99 11.25 -28.53
N SER A 436 15.84 10.58 -28.73
CA SER A 436 15.44 9.47 -27.85
C SER A 436 16.46 8.33 -27.85
N GLU A 437 17.22 8.14 -28.93
CA GLU A 437 18.28 7.12 -29.04
C GLU A 437 19.43 7.29 -28.03
N VAL A 438 19.60 8.49 -27.47
CA VAL A 438 20.70 8.80 -26.52
C VAL A 438 20.20 9.30 -25.16
N THR A 439 18.89 9.40 -24.95
CA THR A 439 18.32 9.97 -23.71
C THR A 439 17.78 8.93 -22.75
N PRO A 440 17.78 9.22 -21.44
CA PRO A 440 17.19 8.37 -20.40
C PRO A 440 15.68 8.61 -20.21
N PHE A 441 14.97 9.12 -21.23
CA PHE A 441 13.57 9.49 -21.18
C PHE A 441 12.72 8.62 -22.11
N ALA A 442 11.48 8.35 -21.69
CA ALA A 442 10.42 7.79 -22.53
C ALA A 442 9.10 8.48 -22.19
N VAL A 443 8.42 9.05 -23.18
CA VAL A 443 7.14 9.73 -22.99
C VAL A 443 6.00 8.78 -23.35
N ILE A 444 5.21 8.40 -22.36
CA ILE A 444 4.09 7.45 -22.50
C ILE A 444 2.78 8.12 -22.09
N THR A 445 1.76 7.93 -22.91
CA THR A 445 0.40 8.42 -22.64
C THR A 445 -0.34 7.39 -21.78
N ASP A 446 -0.87 7.81 -20.65
CA ASP A 446 -1.74 7.00 -19.82
C ASP A 446 -3.08 6.78 -20.55
N SER A 447 -3.44 5.52 -20.81
CA SER A 447 -4.65 5.17 -21.58
C SER A 447 -5.96 5.56 -20.89
N GLU A 448 -5.97 5.71 -19.57
CA GLU A 448 -7.17 6.06 -18.81
C GLU A 448 -7.36 7.58 -18.72
N THR A 449 -6.27 8.30 -18.44
CA THR A 449 -6.31 9.76 -18.22
C THR A 449 -6.00 10.58 -19.45
N HIS A 450 -5.47 9.96 -20.50
CA HIS A 450 -4.96 10.62 -21.74
C HIS A 450 -3.87 11.67 -21.48
N ILE A 451 -3.20 11.60 -20.32
CA ILE A 451 -2.10 12.49 -19.95
C ILE A 451 -0.78 11.87 -20.35
N LYS A 452 0.12 12.66 -20.96
CA LYS A 452 1.50 12.26 -21.25
C LYS A 452 2.37 12.35 -20.01
N TYR A 453 3.08 11.28 -19.69
CA TYR A 453 4.03 11.23 -18.58
C TYR A 453 5.43 10.92 -19.09
N PRO A 454 6.45 11.73 -18.73
CA PRO A 454 7.82 11.37 -18.96
C PRO A 454 8.26 10.33 -17.92
N LEU A 455 8.58 9.14 -18.38
CA LEU A 455 9.34 8.16 -17.60
C LEU A 455 10.81 8.54 -17.75
N ALA A 456 11.50 8.77 -16.67
CA ALA A 456 12.89 9.20 -16.73
C ALA A 456 13.72 8.52 -15.66
N ASP A 457 14.69 7.74 -16.10
CA ASP A 457 15.70 7.12 -15.27
C ASP A 457 16.91 6.80 -16.14
N TYR A 458 18.11 6.92 -15.59
CA TYR A 458 19.32 6.57 -16.35
C TYR A 458 19.40 5.11 -16.78
N ALA A 459 18.66 4.22 -16.13
CA ALA A 459 18.50 2.84 -16.58
C ALA A 459 17.81 2.73 -17.95
N LEU A 460 17.01 3.72 -18.36
CA LEU A 460 16.33 3.78 -19.67
C LEU A 460 17.23 4.28 -20.81
N THR A 461 18.49 4.65 -20.53
CA THR A 461 19.43 5.02 -21.59
C THR A 461 19.71 3.79 -22.46
N PRO A 462 19.49 3.84 -23.78
CA PRO A 462 19.82 2.72 -24.67
C PRO A 462 21.29 2.31 -24.55
N ASP A 463 21.58 1.04 -24.73
CA ASP A 463 22.96 0.56 -24.75
C ASP A 463 23.72 1.02 -26.00
N ILE A 464 23.02 1.03 -27.13
CA ILE A 464 23.61 1.36 -28.43
C ILE A 464 22.64 2.28 -29.21
N ALA A 465 23.21 3.34 -29.79
CA ALA A 465 22.54 4.16 -30.78
C ALA A 465 23.20 3.99 -32.15
N ILE A 466 22.39 3.82 -33.20
CA ILE A 466 22.87 3.73 -34.59
C ILE A 466 22.22 4.84 -35.39
N VAL A 467 22.95 5.94 -35.56
CA VAL A 467 22.51 7.15 -36.27
C VAL A 467 22.99 7.05 -37.72
N ASP A 468 22.21 6.37 -38.55
CA ASP A 468 22.55 6.12 -39.94
C ASP A 468 21.69 7.01 -40.86
N PRO A 469 22.32 7.91 -41.65
CA PRO A 469 21.59 8.85 -42.50
C PRO A 469 20.63 8.22 -43.52
N GLN A 470 20.89 6.97 -43.94
CA GLN A 470 20.01 6.30 -44.91
C GLN A 470 18.54 6.21 -44.42
N PHE A 471 18.29 6.22 -43.12
CA PHE A 471 16.95 6.12 -42.56
C PHE A 471 16.20 7.46 -42.49
N VAL A 472 16.86 8.58 -42.82
CA VAL A 472 16.25 9.91 -42.83
C VAL A 472 16.10 10.51 -44.25
N TYR A 473 16.66 9.86 -45.28
CA TYR A 473 16.59 10.39 -46.66
C TYR A 473 15.14 10.55 -47.18
N SER A 474 14.23 9.70 -46.79
CA SER A 474 12.84 9.73 -47.24
C SER A 474 11.89 10.52 -46.32
N VAL A 475 12.42 11.24 -45.34
CA VAL A 475 11.59 12.01 -44.39
C VAL A 475 10.86 13.13 -45.11
N PRO A 476 9.52 13.29 -44.95
CA PRO A 476 8.77 14.37 -45.53
C PRO A 476 9.28 15.74 -45.07
N LYS A 477 9.23 16.76 -45.96
CA LYS A 477 9.69 18.13 -45.66
C LYS A 477 9.07 18.72 -44.40
N SER A 478 7.77 18.47 -44.16
CA SER A 478 7.10 18.93 -42.93
C SER A 478 7.73 18.32 -41.67
N VAL A 479 8.03 17.02 -41.70
CA VAL A 479 8.67 16.36 -40.58
C VAL A 479 10.11 16.85 -40.39
N THR A 480 10.86 17.09 -41.48
CA THR A 480 12.20 17.70 -41.42
C THR A 480 12.17 19.06 -40.74
N ALA A 481 11.19 19.91 -41.10
CA ALA A 481 11.02 21.23 -40.47
C ALA A 481 10.68 21.09 -38.96
N ASP A 482 9.67 20.31 -38.66
CA ASP A 482 9.18 20.15 -37.28
C ASP A 482 10.26 19.58 -36.36
N THR A 483 10.92 18.49 -36.79
CA THR A 483 11.98 17.84 -35.98
C THR A 483 13.24 18.70 -35.91
N GLY A 484 13.60 19.43 -36.97
CA GLY A 484 14.73 20.36 -36.95
C GLY A 484 14.51 21.54 -35.96
N MET A 485 13.28 22.05 -35.89
CA MET A 485 12.92 23.06 -34.89
C MET A 485 12.88 22.49 -33.48
N ASP A 486 12.49 21.24 -33.34
CA ASP A 486 12.55 20.50 -32.07
C ASP A 486 14.01 20.39 -31.54
N VAL A 487 14.97 20.05 -32.41
CA VAL A 487 16.41 20.11 -32.08
C VAL A 487 16.82 21.47 -31.55
N LEU A 488 16.42 22.54 -32.27
CA LEU A 488 16.78 23.89 -31.86
C LEU A 488 16.21 24.25 -30.49
N THR A 489 14.96 23.89 -30.24
CA THR A 489 14.29 24.09 -28.94
C THR A 489 15.01 23.35 -27.85
N HIS A 490 15.26 22.06 -28.02
CA HIS A 490 15.98 21.23 -27.04
C HIS A 490 17.39 21.77 -26.75
N ALA A 491 18.11 22.21 -27.78
CA ALA A 491 19.45 22.74 -27.61
C ALA A 491 19.45 24.07 -26.84
N ILE A 492 18.51 24.99 -27.10
CA ILE A 492 18.36 26.23 -26.33
C ILE A 492 17.96 25.93 -24.88
N GLU A 493 16.95 25.10 -24.67
CA GLU A 493 16.49 24.74 -23.32
C GLU A 493 17.59 24.06 -22.50
N SER A 494 18.34 23.13 -23.10
CA SER A 494 19.49 22.47 -22.47
C SER A 494 20.59 23.47 -22.12
N PHE A 495 20.87 24.45 -22.98
CA PHE A 495 21.90 25.46 -22.73
C PHE A 495 21.56 26.37 -21.56
N VAL A 496 20.30 26.80 -21.42
CA VAL A 496 19.86 27.71 -20.36
C VAL A 496 19.41 27.00 -19.09
N SER A 497 19.35 25.67 -19.09
CA SER A 497 18.93 24.86 -17.94
C SER A 497 19.79 25.14 -16.71
N VAL A 498 19.17 25.18 -15.53
CA VAL A 498 19.86 25.26 -14.23
C VAL A 498 20.75 24.03 -13.96
N LEU A 499 20.59 22.94 -14.68
CA LEU A 499 21.40 21.72 -14.61
C LEU A 499 22.48 21.67 -15.70
N ALA A 500 22.57 22.69 -16.57
CA ALA A 500 23.56 22.75 -17.63
C ALA A 500 24.98 22.77 -17.06
N ASN A 501 25.88 22.05 -17.74
CA ASN A 501 27.30 22.01 -17.43
C ASN A 501 28.10 22.20 -18.72
N ASP A 502 29.44 22.26 -18.62
CA ASP A 502 30.30 22.55 -19.78
C ASP A 502 30.18 21.50 -20.90
N TYR A 503 29.94 20.22 -20.56
CA TYR A 503 29.70 19.16 -21.57
C TYR A 503 28.38 19.41 -22.31
N THR A 504 27.28 19.60 -21.58
CA THR A 504 25.96 19.79 -22.19
C THR A 504 25.88 21.11 -22.97
N LYS A 505 26.49 22.18 -22.48
CA LYS A 505 26.56 23.47 -23.17
C LYS A 505 27.33 23.37 -24.50
N GLY A 506 28.45 22.64 -24.51
CA GLY A 506 29.22 22.40 -25.74
C GLY A 506 28.40 21.69 -26.81
N LEU A 507 27.70 20.62 -26.44
CA LEU A 507 26.80 19.88 -27.34
C LEU A 507 25.61 20.75 -27.81
N SER A 508 25.02 21.53 -26.93
CA SER A 508 23.91 22.43 -27.25
C SER A 508 24.32 23.50 -28.27
N LEU A 509 25.48 24.13 -28.08
CA LEU A 509 26.00 25.13 -29.01
C LEU A 509 26.28 24.52 -30.39
N GLN A 510 26.86 23.32 -30.42
CA GLN A 510 27.12 22.63 -31.69
C GLN A 510 25.83 22.27 -32.41
N ALA A 511 24.80 21.79 -31.67
CA ALA A 511 23.49 21.48 -32.24
C ALA A 511 22.81 22.75 -32.84
N ILE A 512 22.81 23.86 -32.10
CA ILE A 512 22.31 25.14 -32.58
C ILE A 512 22.99 25.55 -33.90
N LYS A 513 24.31 25.48 -33.92
CA LYS A 513 25.12 25.81 -35.12
C LYS A 513 24.71 24.94 -36.31
N LEU A 514 24.65 23.63 -36.13
CA LEU A 514 24.31 22.69 -37.20
C LEU A 514 22.90 22.90 -37.73
N VAL A 515 21.92 23.22 -36.87
CA VAL A 515 20.56 23.55 -37.30
C VAL A 515 20.55 24.80 -38.20
N PHE A 516 21.21 25.88 -37.77
CA PHE A 516 21.26 27.11 -38.58
C PHE A 516 22.00 26.94 -39.90
N GLU A 517 23.01 26.11 -39.94
CA GLU A 517 23.80 25.86 -41.15
C GLU A 517 23.06 24.93 -42.13
N ASN A 518 22.29 23.95 -41.67
CA ASN A 518 21.85 22.82 -42.50
C ASN A 518 20.33 22.70 -42.66
N LEU A 519 19.49 23.12 -41.69
CA LEU A 519 18.05 22.84 -41.73
C LEU A 519 17.35 23.34 -42.98
N ARG A 520 17.70 24.55 -43.47
CA ARG A 520 17.12 25.11 -44.69
C ARG A 520 17.50 24.31 -45.93
N ASN A 521 18.72 23.82 -45.98
CA ASN A 521 19.19 22.99 -47.09
C ASN A 521 18.52 21.62 -47.07
N SER A 522 18.45 20.98 -45.93
CA SER A 522 17.75 19.71 -45.76
C SER A 522 16.27 19.80 -46.12
N TYR A 523 15.60 20.90 -45.73
CA TYR A 523 14.20 21.15 -46.09
C TYR A 523 14.01 21.37 -47.60
N ASN A 524 14.90 22.14 -48.26
CA ASN A 524 14.74 22.54 -49.65
C ASN A 524 15.21 21.44 -50.62
N TYR A 525 16.32 20.79 -50.32
CA TYR A 525 17.05 19.93 -51.24
C TYR A 525 17.14 18.46 -50.80
N GLY A 526 16.61 18.13 -49.62
CA GLY A 526 16.66 16.77 -49.11
C GLY A 526 18.02 16.42 -48.47
N ASP A 527 18.59 15.34 -48.88
CA ASP A 527 19.81 14.70 -48.37
C ASP A 527 21.14 15.40 -48.66
N GLN A 528 21.10 16.56 -49.24
CA GLN A 528 22.32 17.30 -49.59
C GLN A 528 22.80 18.25 -48.50
#